data_fb802e1584723e029ac7f613b1a44a61
#
_entry.id   fb802e1584723e029ac7f613b1a44a61
#
_cell.length_a   1.000
_cell.length_b   1.000
_cell.length_c   1.000
_cell.angle_alpha   90.00
_cell.angle_beta   90.00
_cell.angle_gamma   90.00
#
_symmetry.space_group_name_H-M   'P 1'
#
loop_
_entity.id
_entity.type
_entity.pdbx_description
1 polymer ?
#
loop_
_entity_poly.entity_id
_entity_poly.type
_entity_poly.pdbx_seq_one_letter_code
_entity_poly.pdbx_strand_id
1 'polypeptide(L)'
;MASLAYTESNFNPNVVSWAGAKGLMQLMPATARAMGVPPGKEQDPEESIKAAVKYIAGMQRTFSKITDKEEQAKFILAAYNSGIGHVTDAMALAEKYGRNRYIWEHHVAHFMLLKSNKEYYQDPVCKNGYVRGSDTYEFVHEILARAELYRKKIRK
;
A
#
# COMPACT_ATOMS: atom_id res chain seq x y z
N MET A 1 9.31 -7.15 -2.87
CA MET A 1 8.61 -7.41 -4.16
C MET A 1 7.95 -8.79 -4.23
N ALA A 2 8.67 -9.90 -4.08
CA ALA A 2 8.05 -11.25 -4.19
C ALA A 2 6.86 -11.47 -3.25
N SER A 3 6.96 -11.08 -1.99
CA SER A 3 5.85 -11.17 -1.04
C SER A 3 4.64 -10.33 -1.47
N LEU A 4 4.88 -9.15 -2.02
CA LEU A 4 3.83 -8.28 -2.56
C LEU A 4 3.11 -8.95 -3.76
N ALA A 5 3.86 -9.44 -4.73
CA ALA A 5 3.31 -10.13 -5.90
C ALA A 5 2.49 -11.38 -5.51
N TYR A 6 2.96 -12.13 -4.52
CA TYR A 6 2.22 -13.27 -4.00
C TYR A 6 0.87 -12.85 -3.39
N THR A 7 0.89 -11.83 -2.54
CA THR A 7 -0.33 -11.32 -1.89
C THR A 7 -1.33 -10.77 -2.91
N GLU A 8 -0.83 -10.05 -3.92
CA GLU A 8 -1.69 -9.42 -4.94
C GLU A 8 -2.32 -10.43 -5.91
N SER A 9 -1.57 -11.41 -6.38
CA SER A 9 -2.01 -12.28 -7.47
C SER A 9 -1.67 -13.76 -7.32
N ASN A 10 -1.02 -14.16 -6.22
CA ASN A 10 -0.44 -15.50 -6.08
C ASN A 10 0.48 -15.87 -7.25
N PHE A 11 1.26 -14.87 -7.74
CA PHE A 11 2.11 -14.96 -8.93
C PHE A 11 1.37 -15.26 -10.25
N ASN A 12 0.06 -15.02 -10.30
CA ASN A 12 -0.73 -15.23 -11.52
C ASN A 12 -0.89 -13.90 -12.28
N PRO A 13 -0.29 -13.76 -13.49
CA PRO A 13 -0.37 -12.51 -14.26
C PRO A 13 -1.75 -12.25 -14.87
N ASN A 14 -2.65 -13.23 -14.87
CA ASN A 14 -3.96 -13.13 -15.51
C ASN A 14 -5.07 -12.66 -14.56
N VAL A 15 -4.76 -12.40 -13.28
CA VAL A 15 -5.76 -11.97 -12.30
C VAL A 15 -6.28 -10.58 -12.62
N VAL A 16 -7.60 -10.45 -12.60
CA VAL A 16 -8.32 -9.18 -12.63
C VAL A 16 -9.22 -9.13 -11.41
N SER A 17 -9.04 -8.13 -10.54
CA SER A 17 -9.89 -7.96 -9.37
C SER A 17 -11.28 -7.45 -9.77
N TRP A 18 -12.27 -7.61 -8.88
CA TRP A 18 -13.60 -7.04 -9.11
C TRP A 18 -13.58 -5.51 -9.28
N ALA A 19 -12.62 -4.82 -8.68
CA ALA A 19 -12.42 -3.38 -8.81
C ALA A 19 -11.68 -2.97 -10.08
N GLY A 20 -11.13 -3.94 -10.84
CA GLY A 20 -10.43 -3.70 -12.10
C GLY A 20 -8.90 -3.63 -12.00
N ALA A 21 -8.30 -3.91 -10.85
CA ALA A 21 -6.85 -4.05 -10.75
C ALA A 21 -6.39 -5.27 -11.56
N LYS A 22 -5.27 -5.16 -12.27
CA LYS A 22 -4.85 -6.17 -13.26
C LYS A 22 -3.42 -6.66 -13.03
N GLY A 23 -3.22 -7.93 -13.33
CA GLY A 23 -1.92 -8.53 -13.52
C GLY A 23 -1.20 -8.91 -12.23
N LEU A 24 0.07 -9.23 -12.40
CA LEU A 24 0.93 -9.77 -11.34
C LEU A 24 0.97 -8.88 -10.09
N MET A 25 1.01 -7.57 -10.29
CA MET A 25 1.16 -6.56 -9.23
C MET A 25 -0.15 -5.83 -8.89
N GLN A 26 -1.26 -6.20 -9.53
CA GLN A 26 -2.61 -5.66 -9.27
C GLN A 26 -2.66 -4.13 -9.25
N LEU A 27 -2.08 -3.50 -10.26
CA LEU A 27 -2.22 -2.06 -10.46
C LEU A 27 -3.56 -1.74 -11.13
N MET A 28 -4.19 -0.67 -10.68
CA MET A 28 -5.34 -0.09 -11.39
C MET A 28 -4.88 0.42 -12.76
N PRO A 29 -5.72 0.31 -13.81
CA PRO A 29 -5.34 0.71 -15.17
C PRO A 29 -4.82 2.15 -15.27
N ALA A 30 -5.40 3.08 -14.51
CA ALA A 30 -4.93 4.47 -14.49
C ALA A 30 -3.50 4.58 -13.90
N THR A 31 -3.21 3.86 -12.82
CA THR A 31 -1.89 3.82 -12.20
C THR A 31 -0.87 3.15 -13.13
N ALA A 32 -1.21 2.03 -13.72
CA ALA A 32 -0.36 1.33 -14.67
C ALA A 32 0.04 2.24 -15.85
N ARG A 33 -0.92 2.95 -16.41
CA ARG A 33 -0.73 3.93 -17.49
C ARG A 33 0.19 5.08 -17.06
N ALA A 34 -0.06 5.64 -15.88
CA ALA A 34 0.78 6.71 -15.32
C ALA A 34 2.22 6.24 -15.08
N MET A 35 2.42 4.96 -14.80
CA MET A 35 3.74 4.34 -14.62
C MET A 35 4.39 3.88 -15.93
N GLY A 36 3.74 4.11 -17.08
CA GLY A 36 4.30 3.86 -18.40
C GLY A 36 3.96 2.51 -19.02
N VAL A 37 3.00 1.78 -18.47
CA VAL A 37 2.53 0.53 -19.10
C VAL A 37 1.80 0.86 -20.40
N PRO A 38 2.22 0.28 -21.54
CA PRO A 38 1.51 0.47 -22.81
C PRO A 38 0.08 -0.08 -22.76
N PRO A 39 -0.86 0.54 -23.48
CA PRO A 39 -2.25 0.05 -23.54
C PRO A 39 -2.32 -1.43 -23.94
N GLY A 40 -3.09 -2.22 -23.21
CA GLY A 40 -3.24 -3.66 -23.44
C GLY A 40 -2.12 -4.53 -22.88
N LYS A 41 -1.13 -3.94 -22.19
CA LYS A 41 0.00 -4.66 -21.58
C LYS A 41 -0.09 -4.76 -20.05
N GLU A 42 -1.24 -4.45 -19.47
CA GLU A 42 -1.42 -4.42 -18.01
C GLU A 42 -1.23 -5.80 -17.35
N GLN A 43 -1.39 -6.88 -18.11
CA GLN A 43 -1.19 -8.26 -17.65
C GLN A 43 0.17 -8.85 -18.06
N ASP A 44 0.99 -8.11 -18.79
CA ASP A 44 2.37 -8.51 -19.07
C ASP A 44 3.17 -8.47 -17.75
N PRO A 45 3.80 -9.60 -17.33
CA PRO A 45 4.49 -9.67 -16.03
C PRO A 45 5.63 -8.67 -15.92
N GLU A 46 6.41 -8.48 -16.98
CA GLU A 46 7.55 -7.56 -16.97
C GLU A 46 7.10 -6.10 -16.84
N GLU A 47 6.09 -5.71 -17.63
CA GLU A 47 5.50 -4.37 -17.56
C GLU A 47 4.86 -4.11 -16.18
N SER A 48 4.16 -5.10 -15.63
CA SER A 48 3.55 -5.01 -14.30
C SER A 48 4.60 -4.77 -13.20
N ILE A 49 5.71 -5.52 -13.22
CA ILE A 49 6.80 -5.36 -12.25
C ILE A 49 7.48 -4.00 -12.40
N LYS A 50 7.82 -3.59 -13.63
CA LYS A 50 8.44 -2.28 -13.89
C LYS A 50 7.56 -1.13 -13.37
N ALA A 51 6.27 -1.20 -13.63
CA ALA A 51 5.32 -0.19 -13.17
C ALA A 51 5.21 -0.15 -11.64
N ALA A 52 5.15 -1.31 -10.98
CA ALA A 52 5.12 -1.40 -9.52
C ALA A 52 6.39 -0.82 -8.89
N VAL A 53 7.56 -1.08 -9.46
CA VAL A 53 8.84 -0.50 -8.99
C VAL A 53 8.82 1.03 -9.08
N LYS A 54 8.36 1.59 -10.20
CA LYS A 54 8.22 3.04 -10.36
C LYS A 54 7.22 3.64 -9.37
N TYR A 55 6.09 2.96 -9.16
CA TYR A 55 5.06 3.40 -8.23
C TYR A 55 5.58 3.42 -6.80
N ILE A 56 6.25 2.36 -6.37
CA ILE A 56 6.90 2.29 -5.05
C ILE A 56 7.97 3.38 -4.89
N ALA A 57 8.79 3.62 -5.90
CA ALA A 57 9.79 4.70 -5.88
C ALA A 57 9.14 6.10 -5.71
N GLY A 58 7.99 6.31 -6.34
CA GLY A 58 7.19 7.52 -6.14
C GLY A 58 6.71 7.66 -4.69
N MET A 59 6.22 6.58 -4.10
CA MET A 59 5.77 6.56 -2.71
C MET A 59 6.93 6.74 -1.72
N GLN A 60 8.12 6.23 -2.01
CA GLN A 60 9.33 6.50 -1.22
C GLN A 60 9.62 8.00 -1.12
N ARG A 61 9.45 8.74 -2.22
CA ARG A 61 9.59 10.21 -2.22
C ARG A 61 8.50 10.88 -1.39
N THR A 62 7.26 10.43 -1.52
CA THR A 62 6.13 10.95 -0.74
C THR A 62 6.34 10.77 0.77
N PHE A 63 6.86 9.63 1.19
CA PHE A 63 7.13 9.32 2.59
C PHE A 63 8.60 9.54 3.01
N SER A 64 9.33 10.42 2.33
CA SER A 64 10.77 10.65 2.56
C SER A 64 11.12 11.15 3.97
N LYS A 65 10.17 11.76 4.67
CA LYS A 65 10.35 12.18 6.08
C LYS A 65 10.39 11.00 7.05
N ILE A 66 9.95 9.83 6.63
CA ILE A 66 10.08 8.59 7.41
C ILE A 66 11.44 7.99 7.04
N THR A 67 12.45 8.24 7.87
CA THR A 67 13.85 7.89 7.57
C THR A 67 14.17 6.42 7.85
N ASP A 68 13.49 5.80 8.80
CA ASP A 68 13.59 4.37 9.05
C ASP A 68 12.97 3.59 7.88
N LYS A 69 13.75 2.71 7.25
CA LYS A 69 13.33 1.99 6.04
C LYS A 69 12.26 0.93 6.32
N GLU A 70 12.27 0.33 7.49
CA GLU A 70 11.24 -0.65 7.87
C GLU A 70 9.91 0.05 8.15
N GLU A 71 9.95 1.17 8.86
CA GLU A 71 8.76 2.01 9.03
C GLU A 71 8.23 2.52 7.68
N GLN A 72 9.09 3.12 6.86
CA GLN A 72 8.69 3.63 5.55
C GLN A 72 8.01 2.55 4.69
N ALA A 73 8.51 1.31 4.71
CA ALA A 73 7.92 0.19 3.97
C ALA A 73 6.46 -0.07 4.38
N LYS A 74 6.13 0.07 5.66
CA LYS A 74 4.75 -0.11 6.15
C LYS A 74 3.79 0.93 5.54
N PHE A 75 4.20 2.19 5.50
CA PHE A 75 3.43 3.27 4.87
C PHE A 75 3.28 3.06 3.36
N ILE A 76 4.34 2.64 2.68
CA ILE A 76 4.31 2.34 1.24
C ILE A 76 3.35 1.20 0.94
N LEU A 77 3.40 0.11 1.70
CA LEU A 77 2.50 -1.03 1.53
C LEU A 77 1.04 -0.64 1.80
N ALA A 78 0.79 0.14 2.83
CA ALA A 78 -0.54 0.66 3.12
C ALA A 78 -1.07 1.53 1.97
N ALA A 79 -0.24 2.43 1.44
CA ALA A 79 -0.58 3.29 0.32
C ALA A 79 -0.78 2.50 -0.98
N TYR A 80 0.00 1.45 -1.19
CA TYR A 80 -0.17 0.55 -2.33
C TYR A 80 -1.55 -0.12 -2.33
N ASN A 81 -2.02 -0.56 -1.16
CA ASN A 81 -3.31 -1.22 -1.00
C ASN A 81 -4.49 -0.24 -1.05
N SER A 82 -4.45 0.82 -0.25
CA SER A 82 -5.59 1.72 -0.04
C SER A 82 -5.53 3.04 -0.80
N GLY A 83 -4.38 3.39 -1.34
CA GLY A 83 -4.10 4.71 -1.92
C GLY A 83 -3.42 5.65 -0.93
N ILE A 84 -2.56 6.53 -1.47
CA ILE A 84 -1.77 7.50 -0.68
C ILE A 84 -2.68 8.42 0.14
N GLY A 85 -3.82 8.84 -0.42
CA GLY A 85 -4.76 9.75 0.25
C GLY A 85 -5.29 9.22 1.57
N HIS A 86 -5.64 7.94 1.64
CA HIS A 86 -6.12 7.35 2.89
C HIS A 86 -5.03 7.26 3.97
N VAL A 87 -3.80 7.00 3.56
CA VAL A 87 -2.66 6.96 4.48
C VAL A 87 -2.34 8.36 5.00
N THR A 88 -2.36 9.38 4.15
CA THR A 88 -2.14 10.77 4.57
C THR A 88 -3.25 11.28 5.49
N ASP A 89 -4.50 10.87 5.27
CA ASP A 89 -5.59 11.14 6.20
C ASP A 89 -5.35 10.51 7.58
N ALA A 90 -4.92 9.24 7.62
CA ALA A 90 -4.60 8.56 8.87
C ALA A 90 -3.41 9.20 9.59
N MET A 91 -2.41 9.69 8.86
CA MET A 91 -1.30 10.45 9.43
C MET A 91 -1.78 11.77 10.05
N ALA A 92 -2.70 12.48 9.40
CA ALA A 92 -3.28 13.71 9.91
C ALA A 92 -4.13 13.46 11.16
N LEU A 93 -4.91 12.38 11.18
CA LEU A 93 -5.65 11.95 12.37
C LEU A 93 -4.70 11.61 13.53
N ALA A 94 -3.63 10.87 13.29
CA ALA A 94 -2.63 10.53 14.30
C ALA A 94 -2.07 11.80 14.95
N GLU A 95 -1.67 12.78 14.15
CA GLU A 95 -1.16 14.07 14.65
C GLU A 95 -2.21 14.82 15.45
N LYS A 96 -3.45 14.91 14.96
CA LYS A 96 -4.56 15.58 15.64
C LYS A 96 -4.85 14.99 17.02
N TYR A 97 -4.76 13.68 17.16
CA TYR A 97 -5.03 12.96 18.40
C TYR A 97 -3.76 12.67 19.23
N GLY A 98 -2.67 13.43 19.01
CA GLY A 98 -1.47 13.40 19.85
C GLY A 98 -0.57 12.19 19.66
N ARG A 99 -0.66 11.53 18.51
CA ARG A 99 0.21 10.40 18.17
C ARG A 99 1.23 10.79 17.10
N ASN A 100 2.23 9.92 16.87
CA ASN A 100 3.30 10.20 15.91
C ASN A 100 2.85 9.82 14.50
N ARG A 101 2.77 10.80 13.59
CA ARG A 101 2.37 10.62 12.20
C ARG A 101 3.37 9.83 11.34
N TYR A 102 4.56 9.58 11.86
CA TYR A 102 5.64 8.88 11.14
C TYR A 102 5.91 7.48 11.68
N ILE A 103 5.11 6.99 12.61
CA ILE A 103 5.18 5.63 13.16
C ILE A 103 3.88 4.90 12.82
N TRP A 104 4.02 3.68 12.30
CA TRP A 104 2.89 2.87 11.87
C TRP A 104 2.16 2.22 13.05
N GLU A 105 2.84 1.30 13.75
CA GLU A 105 2.20 0.49 14.79
C GLU A 105 1.77 1.35 15.98
N HIS A 106 0.53 1.17 16.43
CA HIS A 106 -0.13 1.93 17.51
C HIS A 106 -0.32 3.43 17.24
N HIS A 107 0.15 3.95 16.11
CA HIS A 107 0.02 5.36 15.72
C HIS A 107 -0.85 5.47 14.46
N VAL A 108 -0.26 5.50 13.28
CA VAL A 108 -1.01 5.66 12.02
C VAL A 108 -1.88 4.44 11.72
N ALA A 109 -1.41 3.23 12.01
CA ALA A 109 -2.19 2.00 11.83
C ALA A 109 -3.50 2.02 12.63
N HIS A 110 -3.48 2.54 13.84
CA HIS A 110 -4.67 2.70 14.66
C HIS A 110 -5.73 3.56 13.96
N PHE A 111 -5.32 4.68 13.37
CA PHE A 111 -6.24 5.57 12.65
C PHE A 111 -6.64 5.04 11.27
N MET A 112 -5.83 4.23 10.63
CA MET A 112 -6.27 3.46 9.45
C MET A 112 -7.46 2.56 9.80
N LEU A 113 -7.39 1.84 10.91
CA LEU A 113 -8.49 1.00 11.39
C LEU A 113 -9.74 1.83 11.70
N LEU A 114 -9.58 2.97 12.36
CA LEU A 114 -10.69 3.85 12.72
C LEU A 114 -11.35 4.55 11.54
N LYS A 115 -10.70 4.65 10.39
CA LYS A 115 -11.27 5.29 9.19
C LYS A 115 -12.46 4.53 8.56
N SER A 116 -12.81 3.36 9.04
CA SER A 116 -14.09 2.73 8.73
C SER A 116 -15.26 3.33 9.53
N ASN A 117 -14.99 4.08 10.59
CA ASN A 117 -16.00 4.72 11.44
C ASN A 117 -16.27 6.14 10.97
N LYS A 118 -17.55 6.48 10.88
CA LYS A 118 -18.02 7.79 10.39
C LYS A 118 -17.41 8.98 11.12
N GLU A 119 -17.25 8.86 12.43
CA GLU A 119 -16.61 9.88 13.29
C GLU A 119 -15.22 10.28 12.79
N TYR A 120 -14.45 9.30 12.28
CA TYR A 120 -13.07 9.52 11.85
C TYR A 120 -12.96 9.83 10.36
N TYR A 121 -13.64 9.10 9.47
CA TYR A 121 -13.51 9.40 8.05
C TYR A 121 -14.18 10.70 7.62
N GLN A 122 -15.09 11.25 8.42
CA GLN A 122 -15.70 12.57 8.23
C GLN A 122 -15.01 13.69 9.04
N ASP A 123 -13.97 13.38 9.78
CA ASP A 123 -13.17 14.39 10.46
C ASP A 123 -12.66 15.43 9.45
N PRO A 124 -12.66 16.74 9.78
CA PRO A 124 -12.18 17.79 8.87
C PRO A 124 -10.77 17.60 8.33
N VAL A 125 -9.88 16.88 9.03
CA VAL A 125 -8.53 16.60 8.54
C VAL A 125 -8.49 15.51 7.48
N CYS A 126 -9.56 14.72 7.31
CA CYS A 126 -9.70 13.69 6.29
C CYS A 126 -10.26 14.27 5.00
N LYS A 127 -9.62 13.97 3.87
CA LYS A 127 -10.01 14.44 2.54
C LYS A 127 -10.46 13.31 1.61
N ASN A 128 -10.28 12.07 2.01
CA ASN A 128 -10.46 10.90 1.14
C ASN A 128 -11.60 9.96 1.59
N GLY A 129 -12.32 10.31 2.65
CA GLY A 129 -13.49 9.58 3.10
C GLY A 129 -13.22 8.20 3.69
N TYR A 130 -14.21 7.32 3.54
CA TYR A 130 -14.21 5.97 4.06
C TYR A 130 -13.12 5.09 3.45
N VAL A 131 -12.52 4.24 4.29
CA VAL A 131 -11.70 3.09 3.87
C VAL A 131 -11.90 1.94 4.84
N ARG A 132 -11.90 0.71 4.33
CA ARG A 132 -11.89 -0.50 5.16
C ARG A 132 -10.46 -0.76 5.65
N GLY A 133 -10.08 -0.03 6.70
CA GLY A 133 -8.70 0.00 7.20
C GLY A 133 -8.18 -1.34 7.70
N SER A 134 -9.08 -2.25 8.14
CA SER A 134 -8.69 -3.62 8.52
C SER A 134 -8.04 -4.39 7.38
N ASP A 135 -8.54 -4.26 6.15
CA ASP A 135 -7.95 -4.92 4.98
C ASP A 135 -6.53 -4.40 4.72
N THR A 136 -6.33 -3.10 4.83
CA THR A 136 -5.01 -2.47 4.67
C THR A 136 -4.05 -2.89 5.77
N TYR A 137 -4.51 -2.92 7.01
CA TYR A 137 -3.71 -3.36 8.16
C TYR A 137 -3.22 -4.81 7.97
N GLU A 138 -4.12 -5.72 7.64
CA GLU A 138 -3.79 -7.12 7.37
C GLU A 138 -2.82 -7.27 6.20
N PHE A 139 -3.05 -6.54 5.11
CA PHE A 139 -2.19 -6.53 3.92
C PHE A 139 -0.73 -6.18 4.28
N VAL A 140 -0.52 -5.12 5.05
CA VAL A 140 0.82 -4.72 5.50
C VAL A 140 1.50 -5.83 6.31
N HIS A 141 0.79 -6.38 7.30
CA HIS A 141 1.35 -7.39 8.21
C HIS A 141 1.64 -8.72 7.50
N GLU A 142 0.76 -9.18 6.63
CA GLU A 142 0.97 -10.41 5.86
C GLU A 142 2.18 -10.33 4.93
N ILE A 143 2.34 -9.22 4.23
CA ILE A 143 3.46 -9.03 3.31
C ILE A 143 4.79 -9.02 4.06
N LEU A 144 4.86 -8.30 5.17
CA LEU A 144 6.10 -8.22 5.97
C LEU A 144 6.44 -9.56 6.61
N ALA A 145 5.47 -10.28 7.15
CA ALA A 145 5.67 -11.62 7.72
C ALA A 145 6.18 -12.61 6.67
N ARG A 146 5.58 -12.61 5.48
CA ARG A 146 6.01 -13.49 4.37
C ARG A 146 7.39 -13.11 3.85
N ALA A 147 7.70 -11.82 3.76
CA ALA A 147 9.02 -11.35 3.36
C ALA A 147 10.11 -11.84 4.32
N GLU A 148 9.83 -11.85 5.61
CA GLU A 148 10.76 -12.37 6.63
C GLU A 148 10.97 -13.88 6.48
N LEU A 149 9.92 -14.64 6.20
CA LEU A 149 10.03 -16.08 5.89
C LEU A 149 10.89 -16.34 4.66
N TYR A 150 10.74 -15.53 3.61
CA TYR A 150 11.57 -15.65 2.40
C TYR A 150 13.05 -15.36 2.70
N ARG A 151 13.36 -14.31 3.47
CA ARG A 151 14.73 -13.99 3.88
C ARG A 151 15.38 -15.14 4.64
N LYS A 152 14.66 -15.77 5.57
CA LYS A 152 15.16 -16.92 6.34
C LYS A 152 15.47 -18.13 5.46
N LYS A 153 14.65 -18.36 4.42
CA LYS A 153 14.88 -19.47 3.48
C LYS A 153 16.09 -19.24 2.57
N ILE A 154 16.32 -18.00 2.15
CA ILE A 154 17.43 -17.66 1.26
C ILE A 154 18.78 -17.71 1.99
N ARG A 155 18.82 -17.42 3.29
CA ARG A 155 20.04 -17.42 4.11
C ARG A 155 20.52 -18.83 4.53
N LYS A 156 19.76 -19.86 4.24
CA LYS A 156 20.13 -21.27 4.45
C LYS A 156 20.86 -21.83 3.23
#